data_e0a74864ddd7b18a08041470ec21bc8e
#
_entry.id   e0a74864ddd7b18a08041470ec21bc8e
#
_cell.length_a   1.000
_cell.length_b   1.000
_cell.length_c   1.000
_cell.angle_alpha   90.00
_cell.angle_beta   90.00
_cell.angle_gamma   90.00
#
_symmetry.space_group_name_H-M   'P 1'
#
loop_
_entity.id
_entity.type
_entity.pdbx_description
1 polymer ?
#
loop_
_entity_poly.entity_id
_entity_poly.type
_entity_poly.pdbx_seq_one_letter_code
_entity_poly.pdbx_strand_id
1 'polypeptide(L)'
;MGQVDAGFKQMMEMVNLSRLSNAMRAAGIMRRALLESLVHARGRAAFSGPLLALPLLRANVLEMLLDVEAAASVVFSSAAVFDRWNHGSAEDRQLFRILTPIAKCWITARARTVTSEAMNGRGGNGYIEEWVNARLVRDAYLGSIWEGATPIVALDVQRAIVREGCHEPLFAVIGGRLQRVTEPAAKPWVDLVLQSVESTRRRIDGWALLAREEAELEAKPAADQLYHLLAASLLLHEGQVLRDRVQDFRKLFVGALYVQRWLQPRDSSAPAFSARDLGWLDAIVAWSGLPASALRRPHA
;
A
#
# COMPACT_ATOMS: atom_id res chain seq x y z
N MET A 1 -25.26 -8.10 23.20
CA MET A 1 -25.35 -9.15 22.19
C MET A 1 -26.40 -8.70 21.16
N GLY A 2 -26.20 -9.02 19.88
CA GLY A 2 -27.09 -8.55 18.83
C GLY A 2 -28.43 -9.26 18.73
N GLN A 3 -29.15 -9.04 17.61
CA GLN A 3 -30.48 -9.65 17.38
C GLN A 3 -30.33 -11.14 17.00
N VAL A 4 -31.26 -11.97 17.45
CA VAL A 4 -31.24 -13.44 17.31
C VAL A 4 -31.09 -13.87 15.84
N ASP A 5 -31.75 -13.19 14.90
CA ASP A 5 -31.73 -13.56 13.46
C ASP A 5 -30.65 -12.83 12.64
N ALA A 6 -29.78 -12.02 13.28
CA ALA A 6 -28.76 -11.23 12.63
C ALA A 6 -27.32 -11.76 12.85
N GLY A 7 -27.16 -12.97 13.36
CA GLY A 7 -25.88 -13.55 13.76
C GLY A 7 -24.85 -13.59 12.62
N PHE A 8 -25.26 -13.97 11.40
CA PHE A 8 -24.36 -13.97 10.23
C PHE A 8 -23.84 -12.56 9.88
N LYS A 9 -24.71 -11.54 9.91
CA LYS A 9 -24.35 -10.16 9.64
C LYS A 9 -23.36 -9.63 10.66
N GLN A 10 -23.59 -9.91 11.96
CA GLN A 10 -22.70 -9.54 13.05
C GLN A 10 -21.34 -10.23 12.96
N MET A 11 -21.34 -11.53 12.59
CA MET A 11 -20.10 -12.25 12.31
C MET A 11 -19.31 -11.59 11.17
N MET A 12 -19.96 -11.13 10.10
CA MET A 12 -19.30 -10.44 9.00
C MET A 12 -18.72 -9.07 9.41
N GLU A 13 -19.35 -8.35 10.33
CA GLU A 13 -18.78 -7.13 10.92
C GLU A 13 -17.49 -7.44 11.71
N MET A 14 -17.52 -8.50 12.52
CA MET A 14 -16.33 -8.99 13.23
C MET A 14 -15.23 -9.41 12.26
N VAL A 15 -15.56 -10.14 11.17
CA VAL A 15 -14.61 -10.53 10.14
C VAL A 15 -13.94 -9.32 9.48
N ASN A 16 -14.68 -8.23 9.22
CA ASN A 16 -14.10 -7.00 8.68
C ASN A 16 -13.10 -6.35 9.65
N LEU A 17 -13.41 -6.32 10.95
CA LEU A 17 -12.47 -5.84 11.97
C LEU A 17 -11.23 -6.72 12.05
N SER A 18 -11.40 -8.05 11.99
CA SER A 18 -10.30 -9.01 11.97
C SER A 18 -9.43 -8.86 10.73
N ARG A 19 -10.00 -8.54 9.57
CA ARG A 19 -9.25 -8.20 8.35
C ARG A 19 -8.38 -6.96 8.51
N LEU A 20 -8.88 -5.90 9.17
CA LEU A 20 -8.07 -4.74 9.49
C LEU A 20 -6.90 -5.11 10.41
N SER A 21 -7.16 -5.85 11.48
CA SER A 21 -6.11 -6.35 12.39
C SER A 21 -5.05 -7.18 11.64
N ASN A 22 -5.49 -8.05 10.72
CA ASN A 22 -4.58 -8.84 9.90
C ASN A 22 -3.73 -7.98 8.96
N ALA A 23 -4.31 -6.95 8.33
CA ALA A 23 -3.57 -5.99 7.50
C ALA A 23 -2.54 -5.20 8.33
N MET A 24 -2.90 -4.77 9.55
CA MET A 24 -1.98 -4.09 10.49
C MET A 24 -0.81 -5.00 10.89
N ARG A 25 -1.09 -6.26 11.21
CA ARG A 25 -0.06 -7.26 11.53
C ARG A 25 0.88 -7.46 10.34
N ALA A 26 0.34 -7.60 9.13
CA ALA A 26 1.14 -7.79 7.91
C ALA A 26 2.03 -6.56 7.61
N ALA A 27 1.51 -5.33 7.79
CA ALA A 27 2.30 -4.10 7.68
C ALA A 27 3.44 -4.06 8.71
N GLY A 28 3.20 -4.51 9.95
CA GLY A 28 4.23 -4.63 11.00
C GLY A 28 5.32 -5.64 10.63
N ILE A 29 4.94 -6.80 10.04
CA ILE A 29 5.89 -7.81 9.53
C ILE A 29 6.74 -7.24 8.40
N MET A 30 6.12 -6.53 7.43
CA MET A 30 6.85 -5.86 6.34
C MET A 30 7.85 -4.85 6.88
N ARG A 31 7.44 -4.03 7.86
CA ARG A 31 8.34 -3.04 8.50
C ARG A 31 9.52 -3.73 9.20
N ARG A 32 9.28 -4.83 9.90
CA ARG A 32 10.35 -5.61 10.54
C ARG A 32 11.30 -6.19 9.49
N ALA A 33 10.79 -6.74 8.40
CA ALA A 33 11.59 -7.29 7.31
C ALA A 33 12.49 -6.21 6.65
N LEU A 34 11.94 -5.01 6.40
CA LEU A 34 12.72 -3.87 5.92
C LEU A 34 13.83 -3.46 6.88
N LEU A 35 13.54 -3.39 8.19
CA LEU A 35 14.54 -3.06 9.21
C LEU A 35 15.69 -4.07 9.22
N GLU A 36 15.39 -5.36 9.19
CA GLU A 36 16.40 -6.43 9.11
C GLU A 36 17.27 -6.32 7.86
N SER A 37 16.66 -5.97 6.72
CA SER A 37 17.39 -5.74 5.47
C SER A 37 18.32 -4.55 5.54
N LEU A 38 17.87 -3.42 6.12
CA LEU A 38 18.67 -2.19 6.28
C LEU A 38 19.85 -2.41 7.22
N VAL A 39 19.62 -3.05 8.38
CA VAL A 39 20.68 -3.33 9.35
C VAL A 39 21.72 -4.26 8.72
N HIS A 40 21.29 -5.33 8.05
CA HIS A 40 22.21 -6.24 7.38
C HIS A 40 23.00 -5.57 6.27
N ALA A 41 22.31 -4.84 5.37
CA ALA A 41 22.93 -4.23 4.20
C ALA A 41 23.92 -3.10 4.55
N ARG A 42 23.74 -2.42 5.68
CA ARG A 42 24.68 -1.43 6.22
C ARG A 42 25.89 -2.07 6.91
N GLY A 43 25.68 -3.15 7.66
CA GLY A 43 26.71 -3.79 8.46
C GLY A 43 27.56 -4.82 7.69
N ARG A 44 27.04 -5.35 6.58
CA ARG A 44 27.75 -6.37 5.77
C ARG A 44 28.56 -5.71 4.66
N ALA A 45 29.86 -5.97 4.64
CA ALA A 45 30.73 -5.59 3.52
C ALA A 45 30.94 -6.78 2.56
N ALA A 46 30.84 -6.55 1.27
CA ALA A 46 31.21 -7.46 0.18
C ALA A 46 31.43 -6.63 -1.10
N PHE A 47 32.17 -7.17 -2.06
CA PHE A 47 32.45 -6.47 -3.33
C PHE A 47 33.06 -5.07 -3.15
N SER A 48 33.96 -4.93 -2.21
CA SER A 48 34.71 -3.69 -1.89
C SER A 48 33.94 -2.61 -1.15
N GLY A 49 32.77 -2.91 -0.57
CA GLY A 49 32.01 -1.92 0.20
C GLY A 49 30.81 -2.51 0.97
N PRO A 50 30.03 -1.68 1.67
CA PRO A 50 28.80 -2.12 2.30
C PRO A 50 27.80 -2.57 1.23
N LEU A 51 27.01 -3.62 1.52
CA LEU A 51 26.01 -4.14 0.57
C LEU A 51 24.99 -3.07 0.14
N LEU A 52 24.66 -2.14 1.03
CA LEU A 52 23.73 -1.05 0.71
C LEU A 52 24.26 -0.08 -0.36
N ALA A 53 25.55 -0.13 -0.70
CA ALA A 53 26.11 0.63 -1.83
C ALA A 53 25.78 0.03 -3.20
N LEU A 54 25.34 -1.24 -3.25
CA LEU A 54 25.01 -1.93 -4.51
C LEU A 54 23.67 -1.41 -5.09
N PRO A 55 23.64 -0.91 -6.35
CA PRO A 55 22.44 -0.29 -6.91
C PRO A 55 21.22 -1.20 -6.93
N LEU A 56 21.36 -2.48 -7.27
CA LEU A 56 20.25 -3.43 -7.29
C LEU A 56 19.66 -3.67 -5.89
N LEU A 57 20.51 -3.77 -4.86
CA LEU A 57 20.03 -3.92 -3.48
C LEU A 57 19.35 -2.62 -2.99
N ARG A 58 19.89 -1.45 -3.35
CA ARG A 58 19.23 -0.16 -3.09
C ARG A 58 17.84 -0.10 -3.71
N ALA A 59 17.68 -0.56 -4.94
CA ALA A 59 16.38 -0.62 -5.62
C ALA A 59 15.39 -1.53 -4.88
N ASN A 60 15.81 -2.72 -4.47
CA ASN A 60 14.97 -3.64 -3.69
C ASN A 60 14.57 -3.04 -2.33
N VAL A 61 15.52 -2.42 -1.63
CA VAL A 61 15.23 -1.75 -0.34
C VAL A 61 14.26 -0.59 -0.52
N LEU A 62 14.41 0.20 -1.59
CA LEU A 62 13.50 1.30 -1.89
C LEU A 62 12.09 0.76 -2.20
N GLU A 63 11.95 -0.30 -2.99
CA GLU A 63 10.65 -0.92 -3.27
C GLU A 63 9.98 -1.43 -1.98
N MET A 64 10.71 -2.14 -1.12
CA MET A 64 10.19 -2.57 0.17
C MET A 64 9.76 -1.39 1.05
N LEU A 65 10.51 -0.28 1.04
CA LEU A 65 10.20 0.92 1.81
C LEU A 65 8.90 1.57 1.33
N LEU A 66 8.69 1.69 0.01
CA LEU A 66 7.45 2.24 -0.55
C LEU A 66 6.23 1.43 -0.10
N ASP A 67 6.34 0.10 -0.14
CA ASP A 67 5.26 -0.79 0.30
C ASP A 67 4.98 -0.68 1.81
N VAL A 68 6.02 -0.58 2.62
CA VAL A 68 5.90 -0.43 4.09
C VAL A 68 5.23 0.89 4.45
N GLU A 69 5.64 2.00 3.83
CA GLU A 69 5.05 3.31 4.11
C GLU A 69 3.62 3.41 3.62
N ALA A 70 3.32 2.88 2.45
CA ALA A 70 1.97 2.81 1.92
C ALA A 70 1.05 1.96 2.83
N ALA A 71 1.51 0.78 3.25
CA ALA A 71 0.76 -0.08 4.15
C ALA A 71 0.47 0.60 5.50
N ALA A 72 1.46 1.28 6.08
CA ALA A 72 1.28 2.03 7.32
C ALA A 72 0.21 3.13 7.16
N SER A 73 0.31 3.97 6.13
CA SER A 73 -0.69 5.02 5.86
C SER A 73 -2.09 4.45 5.68
N VAL A 74 -2.25 3.35 4.93
CA VAL A 74 -3.55 2.71 4.69
C VAL A 74 -4.13 2.12 5.97
N VAL A 75 -3.37 1.38 6.78
CA VAL A 75 -3.92 0.74 7.98
C VAL A 75 -4.30 1.76 9.04
N PHE A 76 -3.50 2.81 9.27
CA PHE A 76 -3.85 3.87 10.21
C PHE A 76 -5.03 4.72 9.74
N SER A 77 -5.12 5.02 8.44
CA SER A 77 -6.30 5.69 7.89
C SER A 77 -7.56 4.84 8.04
N SER A 78 -7.47 3.51 7.83
CA SER A 78 -8.60 2.60 8.01
C SER A 78 -9.02 2.47 9.46
N ALA A 79 -8.07 2.47 10.40
CA ALA A 79 -8.34 2.48 11.84
C ALA A 79 -9.05 3.78 12.25
N ALA A 80 -8.63 4.94 11.76
CA ALA A 80 -9.31 6.21 12.02
C ALA A 80 -10.75 6.25 11.48
N VAL A 81 -11.03 5.62 10.34
CA VAL A 81 -12.40 5.45 9.83
C VAL A 81 -13.22 4.54 10.74
N PHE A 82 -12.64 3.44 11.23
CA PHE A 82 -13.27 2.56 12.20
C PHE A 82 -13.65 3.30 13.49
N ASP A 83 -12.74 4.12 14.04
CA ASP A 83 -12.99 4.89 15.25
C ASP A 83 -14.18 5.85 15.06
N ARG A 84 -14.25 6.59 13.96
CA ARG A 84 -15.37 7.49 13.68
C ARG A 84 -16.68 6.74 13.50
N TRP A 85 -16.69 5.62 12.79
CA TRP A 85 -17.87 4.77 12.66
C TRP A 85 -18.32 4.24 14.02
N ASN A 86 -17.41 3.74 14.84
CA ASN A 86 -17.70 3.21 16.16
C ASN A 86 -18.25 4.28 17.14
N HIS A 87 -17.92 5.55 16.90
CA HIS A 87 -18.45 6.71 17.64
C HIS A 87 -19.68 7.36 16.99
N GLY A 88 -20.34 6.68 16.03
CA GLY A 88 -21.66 7.04 15.51
C GLY A 88 -21.69 7.66 14.12
N SER A 89 -20.55 7.75 13.38
CA SER A 89 -20.57 8.21 11.99
C SER A 89 -21.13 7.14 11.05
N ALA A 90 -22.37 7.33 10.61
CA ALA A 90 -23.02 6.43 9.66
C ALA A 90 -22.35 6.43 8.27
N GLU A 91 -21.78 7.56 7.85
CA GLU A 91 -21.10 7.72 6.56
C GLU A 91 -19.82 6.88 6.47
N ASP A 92 -19.09 6.75 7.59
CA ASP A 92 -17.87 5.96 7.64
C ASP A 92 -18.11 4.43 7.54
N ARG A 93 -19.37 3.97 7.69
CA ARG A 93 -19.69 2.53 7.57
C ARG A 93 -19.39 1.97 6.20
N GLN A 94 -19.85 2.62 5.13
CA GLN A 94 -19.60 2.17 3.76
C GLN A 94 -18.11 2.28 3.41
N LEU A 95 -17.47 3.35 3.88
CA LEU A 95 -16.03 3.52 3.68
C LEU A 95 -15.25 2.40 4.40
N PHE A 96 -15.55 2.10 5.66
CA PHE A 96 -14.91 1.00 6.40
C PHE A 96 -15.16 -0.36 5.73
N ARG A 97 -16.37 -0.57 5.20
CA ARG A 97 -16.76 -1.81 4.51
C ARG A 97 -15.85 -2.15 3.32
N ILE A 98 -15.37 -1.15 2.58
CA ILE A 98 -14.47 -1.38 1.43
C ILE A 98 -13.00 -1.30 1.81
N LEU A 99 -12.62 -0.45 2.78
CA LEU A 99 -11.22 -0.28 3.19
C LEU A 99 -10.60 -1.57 3.73
N THR A 100 -11.33 -2.33 4.53
CA THR A 100 -10.81 -3.52 5.19
C THR A 100 -10.46 -4.65 4.22
N PRO A 101 -11.31 -5.03 3.24
CA PRO A 101 -10.94 -6.06 2.29
C PRO A 101 -9.86 -5.59 1.29
N ILE A 102 -9.84 -4.33 0.82
CA ILE A 102 -8.75 -3.87 -0.07
C ILE A 102 -7.41 -3.85 0.68
N ALA A 103 -7.37 -3.35 1.93
CA ALA A 103 -6.16 -3.36 2.74
C ALA A 103 -5.66 -4.80 2.99
N LYS A 104 -6.55 -5.69 3.41
CA LYS A 104 -6.22 -7.10 3.63
C LYS A 104 -5.73 -7.77 2.36
N CYS A 105 -6.44 -7.58 1.24
CA CYS A 105 -6.15 -8.23 -0.03
C CYS A 105 -4.72 -7.91 -0.51
N TRP A 106 -4.34 -6.63 -0.50
CA TRP A 106 -3.03 -6.20 -0.98
C TRP A 106 -1.93 -6.38 0.06
N ILE A 107 -2.08 -5.85 1.28
CA ILE A 107 -1.00 -5.78 2.26
C ILE A 107 -0.53 -7.18 2.65
N THR A 108 -1.46 -8.14 2.88
CA THR A 108 -1.06 -9.50 3.25
C THR A 108 -0.40 -10.26 2.11
N ALA A 109 -0.84 -10.04 0.86
CA ALA A 109 -0.19 -10.60 -0.31
C ALA A 109 1.21 -9.99 -0.50
N ARG A 110 1.34 -8.66 -0.35
CA ARG A 110 2.61 -7.96 -0.51
C ARG A 110 3.61 -8.27 0.60
N ALA A 111 3.12 -8.55 1.82
CA ALA A 111 3.98 -8.98 2.93
C ALA A 111 4.79 -10.24 2.60
N ARG A 112 4.23 -11.18 1.84
CA ARG A 112 4.97 -12.37 1.37
C ARG A 112 6.15 -11.97 0.49
N THR A 113 5.94 -11.05 -0.45
CA THR A 113 7.01 -10.55 -1.34
C THR A 113 8.09 -9.83 -0.53
N VAL A 114 7.69 -8.86 0.32
CA VAL A 114 8.64 -8.06 1.11
C VAL A 114 9.47 -8.93 2.05
N THR A 115 8.86 -9.92 2.71
CA THR A 115 9.61 -10.83 3.61
C THR A 115 10.51 -11.79 2.84
N SER A 116 10.09 -12.26 1.66
CA SER A 116 10.92 -13.09 0.79
C SER A 116 12.12 -12.31 0.24
N GLU A 117 11.92 -11.06 -0.20
CA GLU A 117 13.02 -10.20 -0.64
C GLU A 117 13.98 -9.86 0.50
N ALA A 118 13.49 -9.65 1.70
CA ALA A 118 14.34 -9.44 2.88
C ALA A 118 15.16 -10.69 3.23
N MET A 119 14.58 -11.88 3.07
CA MET A 119 15.29 -13.15 3.25
C MET A 119 16.36 -13.33 2.16
N ASN A 120 16.00 -13.09 0.89
CA ASN A 120 16.90 -13.16 -0.25
C ASN A 120 18.08 -12.19 -0.12
N GLY A 121 17.81 -10.93 0.26
CA GLY A 121 18.84 -9.90 0.47
C GLY A 121 19.85 -10.21 1.58
N ARG A 122 19.50 -11.09 2.54
CA ARG A 122 20.43 -11.59 3.57
C ARG A 122 21.27 -12.77 3.08
N GLY A 123 20.92 -13.38 1.96
CA GLY A 123 21.59 -14.58 1.44
C GLY A 123 21.34 -15.81 2.30
N GLY A 124 22.30 -16.75 2.36
CA GLY A 124 22.17 -18.01 3.10
C GLY A 124 21.74 -17.85 4.55
N ASN A 125 22.22 -16.81 5.22
CA ASN A 125 21.80 -16.49 6.59
C ASN A 125 20.32 -16.09 6.71
N GLY A 126 19.67 -15.67 5.63
CA GLY A 126 18.24 -15.39 5.63
C GLY A 126 17.37 -16.65 5.67
N TYR A 127 17.91 -17.77 5.21
CA TYR A 127 17.20 -19.03 5.10
C TYR A 127 17.21 -19.86 6.39
N ILE A 128 18.30 -19.77 7.18
CA ILE A 128 18.48 -20.58 8.39
C ILE A 128 17.71 -20.02 9.59
N GLU A 129 17.32 -20.89 10.54
CA GLU A 129 16.42 -20.55 11.64
C GLU A 129 17.06 -19.67 12.74
N GLU A 130 18.38 -19.54 12.76
CA GLU A 130 19.11 -18.63 13.66
C GLU A 130 18.80 -17.14 13.39
N TRP A 131 18.26 -16.84 12.21
CA TRP A 131 17.85 -15.49 11.81
C TRP A 131 16.33 -15.41 11.67
N VAL A 132 15.78 -14.23 11.96
CA VAL A 132 14.33 -14.01 11.99
C VAL A 132 13.65 -14.09 10.62
N ASN A 133 14.40 -14.00 9.52
CA ASN A 133 13.85 -13.89 8.16
C ASN A 133 12.99 -15.09 7.76
N ALA A 134 13.44 -16.32 8.03
CA ALA A 134 12.68 -17.54 7.73
C ALA A 134 11.33 -17.56 8.47
N ARG A 135 11.29 -17.12 9.73
CA ARG A 135 10.06 -16.97 10.51
C ARG A 135 9.15 -15.87 9.95
N LEU A 136 9.70 -14.69 9.59
CA LEU A 136 8.91 -13.60 9.01
C LEU A 136 8.21 -14.02 7.72
N VAL A 137 8.87 -14.82 6.87
CA VAL A 137 8.25 -15.38 5.65
C VAL A 137 7.05 -16.27 6.01
N ARG A 138 7.20 -17.21 6.93
CA ARG A 138 6.09 -18.10 7.36
C ARG A 138 4.93 -17.31 7.96
N ASP A 139 5.22 -16.33 8.80
CA ASP A 139 4.22 -15.49 9.45
C ASP A 139 3.47 -14.59 8.43
N ALA A 140 4.14 -14.15 7.36
CA ALA A 140 3.52 -13.39 6.28
C ALA A 140 2.55 -14.26 5.45
N TYR A 141 2.91 -15.52 5.17
CA TYR A 141 2.03 -16.46 4.45
C TYR A 141 0.72 -16.70 5.20
N LEU A 142 0.76 -16.87 6.53
CA LEU A 142 -0.44 -17.04 7.34
C LEU A 142 -1.44 -15.88 7.12
N GLY A 143 -0.95 -14.65 7.08
CA GLY A 143 -1.78 -13.45 6.87
C GLY A 143 -2.60 -13.48 5.58
N SER A 144 -2.10 -14.10 4.51
CA SER A 144 -2.81 -14.19 3.23
C SER A 144 -3.79 -15.38 3.13
N ILE A 145 -3.79 -16.29 4.11
CA ILE A 145 -4.62 -17.51 4.13
C ILE A 145 -5.87 -17.31 4.97
N TRP A 146 -5.73 -16.95 6.24
CA TRP A 146 -6.85 -16.80 7.16
C TRP A 146 -7.67 -15.53 6.88
N GLU A 147 -8.87 -15.42 7.43
CA GLU A 147 -9.84 -14.33 7.16
C GLU A 147 -10.24 -14.22 5.68
N GLY A 148 -10.09 -15.32 4.96
CA GLY A 148 -10.31 -15.44 3.52
C GLY A 148 -9.01 -15.35 2.71
N ALA A 149 -8.77 -16.34 1.84
CA ALA A 149 -7.66 -16.29 0.89
C ALA A 149 -7.84 -15.10 -0.08
N THR A 150 -6.74 -14.63 -0.65
CA THR A 150 -6.72 -13.42 -1.49
C THR A 150 -7.82 -13.37 -2.57
N PRO A 151 -8.12 -14.44 -3.34
CA PRO A 151 -9.22 -14.40 -4.31
C PRO A 151 -10.59 -14.19 -3.67
N ILE A 152 -10.85 -14.83 -2.52
CA ILE A 152 -12.13 -14.71 -1.81
C ILE A 152 -12.33 -13.27 -1.30
N VAL A 153 -11.26 -12.65 -0.81
CA VAL A 153 -11.31 -11.24 -0.35
C VAL A 153 -11.51 -10.30 -1.53
N ALA A 154 -10.91 -10.58 -2.70
CA ALA A 154 -11.11 -9.80 -3.91
C ALA A 154 -12.59 -9.86 -4.38
N LEU A 155 -13.21 -11.04 -4.36
CA LEU A 155 -14.65 -11.18 -4.65
C LEU A 155 -15.53 -10.46 -3.62
N ASP A 156 -15.07 -10.32 -2.37
CA ASP A 156 -15.78 -9.51 -1.38
C ASP A 156 -15.66 -8.01 -1.65
N VAL A 157 -14.51 -7.53 -2.18
CA VAL A 157 -14.37 -6.16 -2.70
C VAL A 157 -15.37 -5.92 -3.84
N GLN A 158 -15.44 -6.84 -4.81
CA GLN A 158 -16.41 -6.74 -5.90
C GLN A 158 -17.86 -6.68 -5.38
N ARG A 159 -18.19 -7.50 -4.37
CA ARG A 159 -19.51 -7.47 -3.74
C ARG A 159 -19.81 -6.12 -3.07
N ALA A 160 -18.83 -5.54 -2.34
CA ALA A 160 -18.96 -4.22 -1.72
C ALA A 160 -19.18 -3.11 -2.77
N ILE A 161 -18.58 -3.24 -3.94
CA ILE A 161 -18.78 -2.32 -5.07
C ILE A 161 -20.18 -2.50 -5.68
N VAL A 162 -20.48 -3.70 -6.15
CA VAL A 162 -21.68 -3.95 -6.98
C VAL A 162 -22.98 -3.88 -6.18
N ARG A 163 -22.99 -4.39 -4.94
CA ARG A 163 -24.22 -4.46 -4.12
C ARG A 163 -24.41 -3.27 -3.20
N GLU A 164 -23.31 -2.64 -2.77
CA GLU A 164 -23.35 -1.65 -1.69
C GLU A 164 -22.85 -0.27 -2.14
N GLY A 165 -22.29 -0.14 -3.36
CA GLY A 165 -21.78 1.14 -3.88
C GLY A 165 -20.60 1.73 -3.10
N CYS A 166 -19.88 0.91 -2.33
CA CYS A 166 -18.87 1.39 -1.38
C CYS A 166 -17.64 2.05 -2.03
N HIS A 167 -17.45 1.94 -3.35
CA HIS A 167 -16.39 2.61 -4.09
C HIS A 167 -16.62 4.12 -4.21
N GLU A 168 -17.86 4.59 -4.20
CA GLU A 168 -18.17 6.03 -4.31
C GLU A 168 -17.63 6.86 -3.12
N PRO A 169 -17.91 6.51 -1.85
CA PRO A 169 -17.29 7.22 -0.74
C PRO A 169 -15.76 7.08 -0.72
N LEU A 170 -15.21 5.97 -1.21
CA LEU A 170 -13.75 5.81 -1.35
C LEU A 170 -13.17 6.81 -2.37
N PHE A 171 -13.76 6.94 -3.56
CA PHE A 171 -13.33 7.91 -4.55
C PHE A 171 -13.50 9.35 -4.08
N ALA A 172 -14.58 9.65 -3.36
CA ALA A 172 -14.80 10.98 -2.77
C ALA A 172 -13.67 11.33 -1.77
N VAL A 173 -13.30 10.40 -0.90
CA VAL A 173 -12.21 10.59 0.08
C VAL A 173 -10.85 10.74 -0.62
N ILE A 174 -10.56 9.95 -1.66
CA ILE A 174 -9.35 10.08 -2.45
C ILE A 174 -9.29 11.46 -3.11
N GLY A 175 -10.36 11.88 -3.80
CA GLY A 175 -10.44 13.18 -4.45
C GLY A 175 -10.26 14.33 -3.46
N GLY A 176 -10.94 14.31 -2.32
CA GLY A 176 -10.83 15.33 -1.29
C GLY A 176 -9.43 15.44 -0.67
N ARG A 177 -8.69 14.33 -0.55
CA ARG A 177 -7.27 14.36 -0.13
C ARG A 177 -6.38 15.01 -1.19
N LEU A 178 -6.55 14.63 -2.44
CA LEU A 178 -5.75 15.13 -3.56
C LEU A 178 -5.97 16.63 -3.79
N GLN A 179 -7.17 17.15 -3.61
CA GLN A 179 -7.47 18.59 -3.67
C GLN A 179 -6.70 19.41 -2.61
N ARG A 180 -6.31 18.80 -1.51
CA ARG A 180 -5.51 19.44 -0.45
C ARG A 180 -4.00 19.40 -0.72
N VAL A 181 -3.56 18.72 -1.77
CA VAL A 181 -2.15 18.72 -2.20
C VAL A 181 -1.93 19.91 -3.11
N THR A 182 -1.36 20.98 -2.55
CA THR A 182 -1.17 22.27 -3.22
C THR A 182 0.27 22.55 -3.67
N GLU A 183 1.22 21.69 -3.28
CA GLU A 183 2.63 21.80 -3.71
C GLU A 183 2.73 21.69 -5.23
N PRO A 184 3.22 22.74 -5.95
CA PRO A 184 3.26 22.75 -7.41
C PRO A 184 4.09 21.60 -8.00
N ALA A 185 5.17 21.19 -7.32
CA ALA A 185 6.02 20.10 -7.77
C ALA A 185 5.33 18.71 -7.66
N ALA A 186 4.31 18.58 -6.80
CA ALA A 186 3.52 17.38 -6.66
C ALA A 186 2.34 17.28 -7.65
N LYS A 187 1.96 18.41 -8.30
CA LYS A 187 0.79 18.46 -9.19
C LYS A 187 0.78 17.40 -10.28
N PRO A 188 1.86 17.11 -11.02
CA PRO A 188 1.84 16.08 -12.06
C PRO A 188 1.48 14.69 -11.52
N TRP A 189 1.91 14.38 -10.29
CA TRP A 189 1.62 13.12 -9.62
C TRP A 189 0.16 13.05 -9.16
N VAL A 190 -0.39 14.16 -8.66
CA VAL A 190 -1.81 14.31 -8.33
C VAL A 190 -2.68 14.10 -9.58
N ASP A 191 -2.35 14.75 -10.69
CA ASP A 191 -3.08 14.64 -11.95
C ASP A 191 -3.10 13.19 -12.47
N LEU A 192 -1.97 12.47 -12.35
CA LEU A 192 -1.87 11.06 -12.73
C LEU A 192 -2.76 10.16 -11.85
N VAL A 193 -2.81 10.40 -10.54
CA VAL A 193 -3.71 9.66 -9.64
C VAL A 193 -5.17 9.94 -9.99
N LEU A 194 -5.54 11.20 -10.25
CA LEU A 194 -6.92 11.57 -10.66
C LEU A 194 -7.34 10.93 -11.98
N GLN A 195 -6.46 10.89 -12.98
CA GLN A 195 -6.68 10.17 -14.24
C GLN A 195 -6.90 8.65 -13.99
N SER A 196 -6.11 8.08 -13.09
CA SER A 196 -6.23 6.67 -12.71
C SER A 196 -7.54 6.39 -11.96
N VAL A 197 -8.03 7.32 -11.12
CA VAL A 197 -9.35 7.24 -10.48
C VAL A 197 -10.44 7.18 -11.54
N GLU A 198 -10.40 8.09 -12.51
CA GLU A 198 -11.42 8.17 -13.57
C GLU A 198 -11.41 6.92 -14.47
N SER A 199 -10.25 6.40 -14.81
CA SER A 199 -10.15 5.15 -15.59
C SER A 199 -10.65 3.94 -14.80
N THR A 200 -10.40 3.90 -13.49
CA THR A 200 -10.88 2.82 -12.61
C THR A 200 -12.39 2.88 -12.45
N ARG A 201 -12.97 4.08 -12.31
CA ARG A 201 -14.43 4.27 -12.25
C ARG A 201 -15.09 3.73 -13.51
N ARG A 202 -14.64 4.14 -14.70
CA ARG A 202 -15.17 3.64 -15.99
C ARG A 202 -15.07 2.13 -16.13
N ARG A 203 -13.99 1.52 -15.64
CA ARG A 203 -13.83 0.08 -15.65
C ARG A 203 -14.85 -0.63 -14.73
N ILE A 204 -15.08 -0.09 -13.54
CA ILE A 204 -16.08 -0.61 -12.59
C ILE A 204 -17.49 -0.48 -13.16
N ASP A 205 -17.82 0.67 -13.74
CA ASP A 205 -19.14 0.92 -14.38
C ASP A 205 -19.40 -0.08 -15.51
N GLY A 206 -18.36 -0.47 -16.24
CA GLY A 206 -18.43 -1.47 -17.31
C GLY A 206 -18.76 -2.90 -16.83
N TRP A 207 -18.61 -3.21 -15.54
CA TRP A 207 -18.85 -4.58 -15.02
C TRP A 207 -20.30 -5.05 -15.19
N ALA A 208 -21.25 -4.11 -15.23
CA ALA A 208 -22.67 -4.45 -15.47
C ALA A 208 -22.91 -5.07 -16.86
N LEU A 209 -21.98 -4.92 -17.79
CA LEU A 209 -22.06 -5.44 -19.17
C LEU A 209 -21.31 -6.76 -19.35
N LEU A 210 -20.54 -7.20 -18.34
CA LEU A 210 -19.74 -8.41 -18.41
C LEU A 210 -20.54 -9.66 -17.99
N ALA A 211 -20.19 -10.80 -18.57
CA ALA A 211 -20.61 -12.09 -18.02
C ALA A 211 -20.05 -12.26 -16.60
N ARG A 212 -20.70 -13.11 -15.81
CA ARG A 212 -20.32 -13.30 -14.39
C ARG A 212 -18.86 -13.70 -14.22
N GLU A 213 -18.40 -14.66 -15.01
CA GLU A 213 -17.03 -15.17 -14.97
C GLU A 213 -16.01 -14.07 -15.32
N GLU A 214 -16.31 -13.26 -16.32
CA GLU A 214 -15.47 -12.12 -16.72
C GLU A 214 -15.41 -11.06 -15.61
N ALA A 215 -16.56 -10.73 -15.02
CA ALA A 215 -16.61 -9.79 -13.90
C ALA A 215 -15.84 -10.30 -12.67
N GLU A 216 -15.85 -11.60 -12.38
CA GLU A 216 -15.08 -12.21 -11.29
C GLU A 216 -13.57 -12.14 -11.53
N LEU A 217 -13.11 -12.25 -12.80
CA LEU A 217 -11.69 -12.06 -13.15
C LEU A 217 -11.21 -10.62 -12.93
N GLU A 218 -12.10 -9.64 -13.04
CA GLU A 218 -11.80 -8.24 -12.77
C GLU A 218 -11.64 -7.91 -11.28
N ALA A 219 -12.13 -8.76 -10.37
CA ALA A 219 -12.20 -8.46 -8.93
C ALA A 219 -10.82 -8.21 -8.30
N LYS A 220 -9.83 -9.05 -8.60
CA LYS A 220 -8.48 -8.91 -7.99
C LYS A 220 -7.73 -7.70 -8.55
N PRO A 221 -7.63 -7.48 -9.88
CA PRO A 221 -7.03 -6.28 -10.45
C PRO A 221 -7.66 -4.98 -9.92
N ALA A 222 -9.00 -4.94 -9.78
CA ALA A 222 -9.69 -3.77 -9.25
C ALA A 222 -9.40 -3.54 -7.75
N ALA A 223 -9.38 -4.60 -6.95
CA ALA A 223 -9.01 -4.49 -5.53
C ALA A 223 -7.60 -3.92 -5.34
N ASP A 224 -6.65 -4.37 -6.16
CA ASP A 224 -5.27 -3.86 -6.15
C ASP A 224 -5.22 -2.39 -6.58
N GLN A 225 -5.93 -2.06 -7.65
CA GLN A 225 -5.97 -0.68 -8.16
C GLN A 225 -6.56 0.27 -7.13
N LEU A 226 -7.68 -0.09 -6.48
CA LEU A 226 -8.29 0.70 -5.41
C LEU A 226 -7.33 0.90 -4.23
N TYR A 227 -6.57 -0.13 -3.86
CA TYR A 227 -5.52 0.00 -2.85
C TYR A 227 -4.46 1.01 -3.26
N HIS A 228 -3.95 0.94 -4.51
CA HIS A 228 -2.91 1.85 -4.98
C HIS A 228 -3.39 3.30 -5.07
N LEU A 229 -4.61 3.53 -5.50
CA LEU A 229 -5.22 4.87 -5.52
C LEU A 229 -5.34 5.47 -4.11
N LEU A 230 -5.82 4.66 -3.16
CA LEU A 230 -5.91 5.06 -1.75
C LEU A 230 -4.53 5.37 -1.17
N ALA A 231 -3.56 4.46 -1.32
CA ALA A 231 -2.22 4.60 -0.80
C ALA A 231 -1.50 5.83 -1.37
N ALA A 232 -1.59 6.05 -2.69
CA ALA A 232 -1.02 7.22 -3.36
C ALA A 232 -1.61 8.52 -2.81
N SER A 233 -2.95 8.59 -2.67
CA SER A 233 -3.63 9.78 -2.13
C SER A 233 -3.21 10.08 -0.69
N LEU A 234 -3.02 9.05 0.13
CA LEU A 234 -2.56 9.18 1.51
C LEU A 234 -1.12 9.70 1.57
N LEU A 235 -0.20 9.06 0.85
CA LEU A 235 1.21 9.43 0.85
C LEU A 235 1.43 10.87 0.37
N LEU A 236 0.74 11.30 -0.70
CA LEU A 236 0.81 12.65 -1.21
C LEU A 236 0.21 13.67 -0.23
N HIS A 237 -0.96 13.36 0.36
CA HIS A 237 -1.60 14.25 1.33
C HIS A 237 -0.80 14.38 2.64
N GLU A 238 -0.32 13.28 3.20
CA GLU A 238 0.55 13.28 4.38
C GLU A 238 1.84 14.05 4.10
N GLY A 239 2.39 13.90 2.88
CA GLY A 239 3.55 14.64 2.44
C GLY A 239 3.30 16.15 2.36
N GLN A 240 2.13 16.57 1.88
CA GLN A 240 1.72 17.99 1.90
C GLN A 240 1.67 18.53 3.34
N VAL A 241 1.07 17.76 4.26
CA VAL A 241 0.98 18.17 5.67
C VAL A 241 2.37 18.35 6.31
N LEU A 242 3.31 17.45 6.03
CA LEU A 242 4.69 17.56 6.53
C LEU A 242 5.43 18.75 5.90
N ARG A 243 5.27 18.96 4.60
CA ARG A 243 5.82 20.11 3.90
C ARG A 243 5.31 21.42 4.52
N ASP A 244 4.03 21.52 4.81
CA ASP A 244 3.43 22.73 5.38
C ASP A 244 3.87 22.99 6.83
N ARG A 245 4.05 21.93 7.63
CA ARG A 245 4.41 22.05 9.05
C ARG A 245 5.90 22.25 9.30
N VAL A 246 6.74 21.53 8.56
CA VAL A 246 8.18 21.43 8.84
C VAL A 246 9.06 21.59 7.61
N GLN A 247 8.52 22.00 6.46
CA GLN A 247 9.23 22.17 5.18
C GLN A 247 9.99 20.92 4.71
N ASP A 248 9.44 19.73 5.03
CA ASP A 248 10.01 18.44 4.63
C ASP A 248 9.26 17.84 3.43
N PHE A 249 9.97 17.63 2.33
CA PHE A 249 9.45 17.06 1.09
C PHE A 249 9.61 15.53 1.00
N ARG A 250 10.20 14.89 2.02
CA ARG A 250 10.49 13.46 2.00
C ARG A 250 9.26 12.60 1.69
N LYS A 251 8.15 12.85 2.38
CA LYS A 251 6.94 12.04 2.21
C LYS A 251 6.25 12.31 0.86
N LEU A 252 6.29 13.54 0.34
CA LEU A 252 5.86 13.85 -1.03
C LEU A 252 6.69 13.08 -2.06
N PHE A 253 8.01 13.01 -1.86
CA PHE A 253 8.90 12.25 -2.73
C PHE A 253 8.61 10.75 -2.69
N VAL A 254 8.39 10.17 -1.51
CA VAL A 254 7.93 8.78 -1.34
C VAL A 254 6.61 8.55 -2.07
N GLY A 255 5.65 9.48 -1.95
CA GLY A 255 4.37 9.42 -2.67
C GLY A 255 4.55 9.48 -4.18
N ALA A 256 5.42 10.35 -4.70
CA ALA A 256 5.75 10.43 -6.12
C ALA A 256 6.35 9.12 -6.65
N LEU A 257 7.33 8.55 -5.94
CA LEU A 257 7.92 7.26 -6.31
C LEU A 257 6.90 6.12 -6.25
N TYR A 258 5.98 6.16 -5.28
CA TYR A 258 4.89 5.18 -5.19
C TYR A 258 3.95 5.26 -6.40
N VAL A 259 3.54 6.46 -6.82
CA VAL A 259 2.73 6.70 -8.02
C VAL A 259 3.46 6.22 -9.28
N GLN A 260 4.75 6.57 -9.41
CA GLN A 260 5.60 6.10 -10.51
C GLN A 260 5.65 4.57 -10.58
N ARG A 261 5.81 3.91 -9.43
CA ARG A 261 5.94 2.45 -9.36
C ARG A 261 4.65 1.71 -9.67
N TRP A 262 3.50 2.20 -9.24
CA TRP A 262 2.25 1.43 -9.21
C TRP A 262 1.13 1.98 -10.09
N LEU A 263 1.15 3.26 -10.44
CA LEU A 263 0.05 3.89 -11.21
C LEU A 263 0.48 4.41 -12.58
N GLN A 264 1.76 4.71 -12.78
CA GLN A 264 2.26 5.13 -14.08
C GLN A 264 2.45 3.91 -14.99
N PRO A 265 1.94 3.92 -16.25
CA PRO A 265 2.31 2.93 -17.25
C PRO A 265 3.83 2.85 -17.42
N ARG A 266 4.38 1.66 -17.43
CA ARG A 266 5.82 1.46 -17.45
C ARG A 266 6.21 0.33 -18.40
N ASP A 267 7.31 0.53 -19.11
CA ASP A 267 8.00 -0.56 -19.77
C ASP A 267 8.57 -1.53 -18.72
N SER A 268 8.12 -2.77 -18.74
CA SER A 268 8.56 -3.80 -17.79
C SER A 268 10.05 -4.17 -17.93
N SER A 269 10.68 -3.86 -19.05
CA SER A 269 12.11 -4.08 -19.29
C SER A 269 12.99 -2.96 -18.72
N ALA A 270 12.42 -1.81 -18.37
CA ALA A 270 13.14 -0.68 -17.81
C ALA A 270 13.26 -0.77 -16.26
N PRO A 271 14.35 -0.21 -15.66
CA PRO A 271 14.48 -0.12 -14.21
C PRO A 271 13.30 0.64 -13.58
N ALA A 272 12.85 0.18 -12.41
CA ALA A 272 11.75 0.82 -11.69
C ALA A 272 12.12 2.22 -11.13
N PHE A 273 13.41 2.41 -10.82
CA PHE A 273 13.96 3.62 -10.23
C PHE A 273 15.20 4.06 -10.98
N SER A 274 15.39 5.36 -11.13
CA SER A 274 16.61 5.93 -11.70
C SER A 274 17.74 5.96 -10.67
N ALA A 275 19.00 6.08 -11.13
CA ALA A 275 20.15 6.25 -10.24
C ALA A 275 19.99 7.47 -9.29
N ARG A 276 19.30 8.52 -9.73
CA ARG A 276 18.98 9.68 -8.90
C ARG A 276 17.99 9.34 -7.79
N ASP A 277 16.92 8.57 -8.09
CA ASP A 277 15.95 8.15 -7.08
C ASP A 277 16.65 7.34 -5.99
N LEU A 278 17.53 6.42 -6.40
CA LEU A 278 18.37 5.65 -5.50
C LEU A 278 19.34 6.52 -4.70
N GLY A 279 19.81 7.64 -5.23
CA GLY A 279 20.67 8.60 -4.54
C GLY A 279 20.05 9.18 -3.27
N TRP A 280 18.73 9.27 -3.20
CA TRP A 280 18.01 9.77 -2.02
C TRP A 280 17.74 8.71 -0.95
N LEU A 281 18.00 7.43 -1.20
CA LEU A 281 17.63 6.33 -0.29
C LEU A 281 18.15 6.54 1.14
N ASP A 282 19.42 6.97 1.31
CA ASP A 282 19.99 7.13 2.65
C ASP A 282 19.27 8.21 3.46
N ALA A 283 18.91 9.33 2.83
CA ALA A 283 18.10 10.36 3.46
C ALA A 283 16.68 9.88 3.77
N ILE A 284 16.05 9.11 2.85
CA ILE A 284 14.71 8.56 3.05
C ILE A 284 14.69 7.61 4.26
N VAL A 285 15.63 6.68 4.36
CA VAL A 285 15.67 5.69 5.46
C VAL A 285 16.15 6.27 6.79
N ALA A 286 16.87 7.40 6.76
CA ALA A 286 17.27 8.15 7.95
C ALA A 286 16.19 9.11 8.45
N TRP A 287 15.05 9.23 7.75
CA TRP A 287 14.00 10.22 8.01
C TRP A 287 14.53 11.66 7.99
N SER A 288 15.59 11.90 7.22
CA SER A 288 16.09 13.23 6.97
C SER A 288 15.18 14.00 6.03
N GLY A 289 14.93 15.27 6.30
CA GLY A 289 14.14 16.13 5.42
C GLY A 289 14.76 16.22 4.02
N LEU A 290 13.91 16.20 2.98
CA LEU A 290 14.34 16.37 1.60
C LEU A 290 13.95 17.75 1.07
N PRO A 291 14.77 18.34 0.16
CA PRO A 291 14.44 19.60 -0.51
C PRO A 291 13.38 19.40 -1.61
N ALA A 292 12.71 20.47 -2.00
CA ALA A 292 11.74 20.46 -3.12
C ALA A 292 12.35 19.93 -4.43
N SER A 293 13.65 20.12 -4.65
CA SER A 293 14.36 19.62 -5.84
C SER A 293 14.44 18.08 -5.94
N ALA A 294 14.09 17.35 -4.87
CA ALA A 294 13.93 15.89 -4.93
C ALA A 294 12.75 15.51 -5.82
N LEU A 295 11.62 16.26 -5.77
CA LEU A 295 10.44 16.02 -6.60
C LEU A 295 10.75 16.31 -8.07
N ARG A 296 10.33 15.41 -8.94
CA ARG A 296 10.43 15.54 -10.41
C ARG A 296 9.07 15.33 -11.05
N ARG A 297 8.95 15.78 -12.31
CA ARG A 297 7.81 15.40 -13.16
C ARG A 297 7.89 13.91 -13.48
N PRO A 298 6.74 13.21 -13.64
CA PRO A 298 6.70 11.88 -14.22
C PRO A 298 7.45 11.88 -15.55
N HIS A 299 8.22 10.81 -15.81
CA HIS A 299 8.79 10.63 -17.15
C HIS A 299 7.63 10.37 -18.11
N ALA A 300 7.62 11.09 -19.24
CA ALA A 300 6.67 10.90 -20.33
C ALA A 300 6.86 9.52 -20.98
#